data_abb9e75cba510214ab8ffbc20f924872
#
_entry.id   abb9e75cba510214ab8ffbc20f924872
#
_cell.length_a   1.000
_cell.length_b   1.000
_cell.length_c   1.000
_cell.angle_alpha   90.00
_cell.angle_beta   90.00
_cell.angle_gamma   90.00
#
_symmetry.space_group_name_H-M   'P 1'
#
loop_
_entity.id
_entity.type
_entity.pdbx_description
1 polymer ?
#
loop_
_entity_poly.entity_id
_entity_poly.type
_entity_poly.pdbx_seq_one_letter_code
_entity_poly.pdbx_strand_id
1 'polypeptide(L)'
;ECWSTKTATFMIGGNVCTRPCGFCSVPKGKTEELELDEPERVAEAAARLGLRYVVITSVTRDDLPDGGAEHWYQTVLAVRQRTGAQIEVLTPDFRGNRAAVTRVIESRPDVFNHNTETVPRLYHRVRRNADYQRTLDLLQQVKQEAPEMPTKSGLMLGLGETLEELYEVLADLRRVGCDMLTLGQYLQPSPEHLPVERFLPPEEFDEIGELAKKL
;
A
#
# COMPACT_ATOMS: atom_id res chain seq x y z
N GLU A 1 14.76 9.11 10.24
CA GLU A 1 15.28 7.84 9.68
C GLU A 1 15.23 7.81 8.14
N CYS A 2 14.08 8.04 7.49
CA CYS A 2 13.98 7.97 6.02
C CYS A 2 15.01 8.82 5.28
N TRP A 3 15.28 10.03 5.76
CA TRP A 3 16.30 10.90 5.14
C TRP A 3 17.72 10.32 5.23
N SER A 4 18.09 9.76 6.37
CA SER A 4 19.43 9.18 6.56
C SER A 4 19.63 7.91 5.73
N THR A 5 18.56 7.17 5.43
CA THR A 5 18.57 5.97 4.57
C THR A 5 18.42 6.30 3.09
N LYS A 6 18.23 7.58 2.72
CA LYS A 6 17.91 8.00 1.35
C LYS A 6 16.66 7.35 0.80
N THR A 7 15.59 7.31 1.64
CA THR A 7 14.28 6.79 1.30
C THR A 7 13.26 7.93 1.23
N ALA A 8 12.41 7.95 0.23
CA ALA A 8 11.26 8.84 0.16
C ALA A 8 10.03 8.15 -0.44
N THR A 9 8.85 8.64 -0.06
CA THR A 9 7.56 8.22 -0.60
C THR A 9 6.99 9.34 -1.47
N PHE A 10 6.57 8.99 -2.67
CA PHE A 10 5.84 9.87 -3.59
C PHE A 10 4.41 9.39 -3.73
N MET A 11 3.46 10.29 -3.58
CA MET A 11 2.05 10.03 -3.86
C MET A 11 1.71 10.57 -5.25
N ILE A 12 1.27 9.68 -6.13
CA ILE A 12 0.94 9.98 -7.53
C ILE A 12 -0.56 9.92 -7.80
N GLY A 13 -0.96 10.34 -8.99
CA GLY A 13 -2.35 10.29 -9.43
C GLY A 13 -3.23 11.40 -8.84
N GLY A 14 -2.60 12.47 -8.33
CA GLY A 14 -3.26 13.61 -7.73
C GLY A 14 -3.36 13.55 -6.20
N ASN A 15 -4.16 14.44 -5.61
CA ASN A 15 -4.27 14.64 -4.17
C ASN A 15 -5.69 14.41 -3.62
N VAL A 16 -6.64 13.95 -4.45
CA VAL A 16 -8.03 13.65 -4.08
C VAL A 16 -8.32 12.18 -4.34
N CYS A 17 -8.81 11.46 -3.33
CA CYS A 17 -9.10 10.04 -3.39
C CYS A 17 -10.58 9.79 -3.66
N THR A 18 -10.91 8.76 -4.43
CA THR A 18 -12.29 8.33 -4.69
C THR A 18 -12.90 7.51 -3.55
N ARG A 19 -12.10 7.07 -2.55
CA ARG A 19 -12.58 6.21 -1.45
C ARG A 19 -12.54 6.89 -0.09
N PRO A 20 -13.62 6.76 0.72
CA PRO A 20 -13.74 7.40 2.02
C PRO A 20 -13.23 6.49 3.15
N CYS A 21 -11.97 6.07 3.13
CA CYS A 21 -11.39 5.28 4.23
C CYS A 21 -11.40 6.09 5.53
N GLY A 22 -11.89 5.45 6.61
CA GLY A 22 -12.10 6.14 7.89
C GLY A 22 -10.83 6.54 8.64
N PHE A 23 -9.69 5.96 8.28
CA PHE A 23 -8.39 6.24 8.89
C PHE A 23 -7.56 7.30 8.16
N CYS A 24 -7.91 7.62 6.91
CA CYS A 24 -7.04 8.35 5.99
C CYS A 24 -7.45 9.81 5.86
N SER A 25 -6.49 10.73 6.04
CA SER A 25 -6.67 12.17 5.94
C SER A 25 -6.58 12.75 4.53
N VAL A 26 -6.30 11.91 3.51
CA VAL A 26 -6.31 12.37 2.12
C VAL A 26 -7.70 12.91 1.76
N PRO A 27 -7.82 14.08 1.12
CA PRO A 27 -9.10 14.64 0.67
C PRO A 27 -9.87 13.66 -0.20
N LYS A 28 -11.20 13.63 -0.03
CA LYS A 28 -12.11 12.75 -0.77
C LYS A 28 -13.01 13.57 -1.66
N GLY A 29 -13.29 13.09 -2.88
CA GLY A 29 -14.20 13.81 -3.77
C GLY A 29 -13.92 13.59 -5.24
N LYS A 30 -14.26 14.64 -6.03
CA LYS A 30 -14.00 14.65 -7.46
C LYS A 30 -12.51 14.83 -7.71
N THR A 31 -11.94 13.88 -8.40
CA THR A 31 -10.53 13.87 -8.81
C THR A 31 -10.29 14.81 -10.00
N GLU A 32 -9.05 15.22 -10.15
CA GLU A 32 -8.57 15.96 -11.33
C GLU A 32 -8.06 14.99 -12.41
N GLU A 33 -7.83 15.48 -13.61
CA GLU A 33 -7.18 14.70 -14.66
C GLU A 33 -5.74 14.34 -14.24
N LEU A 34 -5.24 13.21 -14.75
CA LEU A 34 -3.85 12.83 -14.52
C LEU A 34 -2.90 13.79 -15.24
N GLU A 35 -1.89 14.25 -14.52
CA GLU A 35 -0.81 15.04 -15.11
C GLU A 35 0.16 14.11 -15.83
N LEU A 36 0.20 14.19 -17.15
CA LEU A 36 1.00 13.28 -17.98
C LEU A 36 2.50 13.39 -17.76
N ASP A 37 2.99 14.52 -17.23
CA ASP A 37 4.39 14.75 -16.88
C ASP A 37 4.75 14.37 -15.44
N GLU A 38 3.78 13.92 -14.62
CA GLU A 38 4.02 13.51 -13.22
C GLU A 38 5.09 12.39 -13.12
N PRO A 39 5.10 11.34 -13.97
CA PRO A 39 6.14 10.32 -13.94
C PRO A 39 7.56 10.90 -14.05
N GLU A 40 7.78 11.83 -14.97
CA GLU A 40 9.09 12.46 -15.16
C GLU A 40 9.47 13.38 -13.99
N ARG A 41 8.51 14.12 -13.43
CA ARG A 41 8.75 14.97 -12.25
C ARG A 41 9.12 14.15 -11.02
N VAL A 42 8.46 13.01 -10.81
CA VAL A 42 8.80 12.08 -9.71
C VAL A 42 10.22 11.53 -9.90
N ALA A 43 10.55 11.10 -11.11
CA ALA A 43 11.87 10.60 -11.45
C ALA A 43 12.97 11.67 -11.26
N GLU A 44 12.71 12.90 -11.70
CA GLU A 44 13.62 14.02 -11.47
C GLU A 44 13.83 14.32 -9.99
N ALA A 45 12.75 14.36 -9.21
CA ALA A 45 12.83 14.60 -7.78
C ALA A 45 13.63 13.49 -7.07
N ALA A 46 13.39 12.22 -7.40
CA ALA A 46 14.12 11.09 -6.86
C ALA A 46 15.63 11.17 -7.19
N ALA A 47 15.99 11.53 -8.41
CA ALA A 47 17.38 11.72 -8.83
C ALA A 47 18.05 12.89 -8.11
N ARG A 48 17.40 14.04 -8.03
CA ARG A 48 17.95 15.25 -7.35
C ARG A 48 18.17 15.02 -5.86
N LEU A 49 17.30 14.24 -5.21
CA LEU A 49 17.46 13.87 -3.80
C LEU A 49 18.49 12.75 -3.58
N GLY A 50 18.99 12.14 -4.65
CA GLY A 50 19.96 11.04 -4.58
C GLY A 50 19.40 9.85 -3.79
N LEU A 51 18.14 9.49 -4.04
CA LEU A 51 17.45 8.42 -3.31
C LEU A 51 18.03 7.05 -3.67
N ARG A 52 18.04 6.15 -2.70
CA ARG A 52 18.41 4.75 -2.87
C ARG A 52 17.19 3.82 -2.81
N TYR A 53 16.11 4.29 -2.19
CA TYR A 53 14.85 3.57 -2.08
C TYR A 53 13.69 4.54 -2.31
N VAL A 54 12.84 4.23 -3.26
CA VAL A 54 11.69 5.05 -3.65
C VAL A 54 10.42 4.25 -3.41
N VAL A 55 9.55 4.74 -2.53
CA VAL A 55 8.20 4.21 -2.38
C VAL A 55 7.26 5.05 -3.23
N ILE A 56 6.55 4.43 -4.16
CA ILE A 56 5.50 5.06 -4.94
C ILE A 56 4.17 4.60 -4.36
N THR A 57 3.30 5.53 -4.02
CA THR A 57 1.92 5.27 -3.63
C THR A 57 0.97 6.16 -4.43
N SER A 58 -0.33 5.92 -4.37
CA SER A 58 -1.29 6.80 -5.03
C SER A 58 -2.54 7.01 -4.20
N VAL A 59 -3.30 8.03 -4.51
CA VAL A 59 -4.73 8.06 -4.20
C VAL A 59 -5.45 6.99 -5.00
N THR A 60 -6.59 6.49 -4.51
CA THR A 60 -7.41 5.57 -5.32
C THR A 60 -8.12 6.34 -6.42
N ARG A 61 -8.05 5.81 -7.63
CA ARG A 61 -8.60 6.39 -8.87
C ARG A 61 -9.64 5.45 -9.49
N ASP A 62 -10.70 5.14 -8.70
CA ASP A 62 -11.84 4.32 -9.18
C ASP A 62 -12.63 4.97 -10.32
N ASP A 63 -12.35 6.22 -10.61
CA ASP A 63 -12.87 7.00 -11.73
C ASP A 63 -12.21 6.67 -13.07
N LEU A 64 -11.00 6.07 -13.04
CA LEU A 64 -10.28 5.67 -14.24
C LEU A 64 -10.57 4.20 -14.59
N PRO A 65 -10.68 3.86 -15.89
CA PRO A 65 -11.00 2.49 -16.33
C PRO A 65 -10.00 1.44 -15.85
N ASP A 66 -8.72 1.81 -15.76
CA ASP A 66 -7.62 0.95 -15.32
C ASP A 66 -7.19 1.24 -13.86
N GLY A 67 -7.92 2.12 -13.16
CA GLY A 67 -7.54 2.55 -11.81
C GLY A 67 -6.22 3.32 -11.74
N GLY A 68 -5.71 3.80 -12.89
CA GLY A 68 -4.43 4.49 -13.01
C GLY A 68 -3.22 3.57 -13.24
N ALA A 69 -3.42 2.30 -13.57
CA ALA A 69 -2.35 1.31 -13.71
C ALA A 69 -1.29 1.69 -14.76
N GLU A 70 -1.69 2.30 -15.88
CA GLU A 70 -0.73 2.80 -16.87
C GLU A 70 0.14 3.92 -16.29
N HIS A 71 -0.43 4.81 -15.50
CA HIS A 71 0.32 5.89 -14.84
C HIS A 71 1.34 5.34 -13.83
N TRP A 72 0.98 4.27 -13.11
CA TRP A 72 1.90 3.51 -12.26
C TRP A 72 3.07 2.95 -13.06
N TYR A 73 2.78 2.28 -14.15
CA TYR A 73 3.77 1.68 -15.04
C TYR A 73 4.79 2.72 -15.52
N GLN A 74 4.29 3.84 -16.05
CA GLN A 74 5.15 4.93 -16.54
C GLN A 74 6.00 5.54 -15.43
N THR A 75 5.44 5.72 -14.22
CA THR A 75 6.18 6.29 -13.10
C THR A 75 7.33 5.39 -12.65
N VAL A 76 7.08 4.08 -12.53
CA VAL A 76 8.15 3.12 -12.17
C VAL A 76 9.25 3.12 -13.23
N LEU A 77 8.90 3.11 -14.51
CA LEU A 77 9.89 3.15 -15.60
C LEU A 77 10.71 4.44 -15.59
N ALA A 78 10.07 5.60 -15.44
CA ALA A 78 10.76 6.88 -15.39
C ALA A 78 11.75 6.95 -14.22
N VAL A 79 11.35 6.52 -13.02
CA VAL A 79 12.23 6.46 -11.84
C VAL A 79 13.39 5.51 -12.09
N ARG A 80 13.15 4.32 -12.63
CA ARG A 80 14.17 3.31 -12.92
C ARG A 80 15.19 3.79 -13.95
N GLN A 81 14.74 4.47 -15.01
CA GLN A 81 15.63 5.03 -16.04
C GLN A 81 16.53 6.15 -15.50
N ARG A 82 16.04 6.92 -14.54
CA ARG A 82 16.72 8.11 -14.04
C ARG A 82 17.56 7.88 -12.78
N THR A 83 17.28 6.80 -12.06
CA THR A 83 17.94 6.48 -10.79
C THR A 83 18.38 5.02 -10.74
N GLY A 84 19.33 4.70 -9.85
CA GLY A 84 19.65 3.32 -9.47
C GLY A 84 18.90 2.87 -8.20
N ALA A 85 17.83 3.57 -7.81
CA ALA A 85 17.09 3.27 -6.60
C ALA A 85 16.27 1.99 -6.73
N GLN A 86 16.11 1.27 -5.63
CA GLN A 86 15.07 0.25 -5.48
C GLN A 86 13.70 0.91 -5.41
N ILE A 87 12.69 0.29 -6.00
CA ILE A 87 11.34 0.84 -6.13
C ILE A 87 10.32 -0.10 -5.45
N GLU A 88 9.65 0.41 -4.44
CA GLU A 88 8.47 -0.22 -3.85
C GLU A 88 7.22 0.48 -4.38
N VAL A 89 6.24 -0.30 -4.85
CA VAL A 89 4.91 0.22 -5.18
C VAL A 89 3.94 -0.14 -4.07
N LEU A 90 3.20 0.86 -3.53
CA LEU A 90 2.11 0.65 -2.58
C LEU A 90 0.79 0.96 -3.29
N THR A 91 0.21 -0.05 -3.90
CA THR A 91 -0.92 0.09 -4.83
C THR A 91 -2.29 0.09 -4.15
N PRO A 92 -3.32 0.69 -4.78
CA PRO A 92 -4.72 0.37 -4.49
C PRO A 92 -5.06 -1.06 -4.98
N ASP A 93 -6.28 -1.52 -4.68
CA ASP A 93 -6.77 -2.84 -5.12
C ASP A 93 -7.32 -2.85 -6.56
N PHE A 94 -7.24 -1.74 -7.29
CA PHE A 94 -7.76 -1.56 -8.66
C PHE A 94 -9.18 -2.12 -8.86
N ARG A 95 -10.02 -2.16 -7.81
CA ARG A 95 -11.36 -2.78 -7.81
C ARG A 95 -11.37 -4.24 -8.29
N GLY A 96 -10.24 -4.95 -8.14
CA GLY A 96 -10.07 -6.33 -8.60
C GLY A 96 -9.81 -6.46 -10.10
N ASN A 97 -9.46 -5.38 -10.79
CA ASN A 97 -9.04 -5.42 -12.18
C ASN A 97 -7.67 -6.12 -12.31
N ARG A 98 -7.69 -7.40 -12.66
CA ARG A 98 -6.47 -8.21 -12.78
C ARG A 98 -5.50 -7.65 -13.84
N ALA A 99 -6.01 -7.15 -14.96
CA ALA A 99 -5.16 -6.57 -16.01
C ALA A 99 -4.40 -5.32 -15.52
N ALA A 100 -5.03 -4.52 -14.65
CA ALA A 100 -4.38 -3.38 -14.00
C ALA A 100 -3.23 -3.83 -13.08
N VAL A 101 -3.45 -4.88 -12.28
CA VAL A 101 -2.39 -5.46 -11.43
C VAL A 101 -1.25 -6.00 -12.30
N THR A 102 -1.55 -6.77 -13.35
CA THR A 102 -0.54 -7.27 -14.32
C THR A 102 0.26 -6.11 -14.90
N ARG A 103 -0.41 -5.01 -15.28
CA ARG A 103 0.28 -3.84 -15.85
C ARG A 103 1.30 -3.25 -14.89
N VAL A 104 1.00 -3.18 -13.60
CA VAL A 104 1.97 -2.71 -12.60
C VAL A 104 3.10 -3.73 -12.40
N ILE A 105 2.81 -5.03 -12.39
CA ILE A 105 3.82 -6.10 -12.31
C ILE A 105 4.82 -6.00 -13.49
N GLU A 106 4.35 -5.72 -14.70
CA GLU A 106 5.19 -5.55 -15.90
C GLU A 106 6.22 -4.42 -15.77
N SER A 107 5.97 -3.41 -14.94
CA SER A 107 6.96 -2.35 -14.65
C SER A 107 8.13 -2.84 -13.79
N ARG A 108 8.03 -4.06 -13.24
CA ARG A 108 9.04 -4.75 -12.42
C ARG A 108 9.50 -3.93 -11.20
N PRO A 109 8.61 -3.53 -10.30
CA PRO A 109 9.05 -2.95 -9.03
C PRO A 109 9.89 -3.97 -8.24
N ASP A 110 10.75 -3.48 -7.36
CA ASP A 110 11.58 -4.34 -6.51
C ASP A 110 10.78 -4.92 -5.33
N VAL A 111 9.67 -4.26 -4.94
CA VAL A 111 8.70 -4.73 -3.95
C VAL A 111 7.29 -4.34 -4.38
N PHE A 112 6.38 -5.29 -4.34
CA PHE A 112 4.96 -5.03 -4.56
C PHE A 112 4.19 -5.02 -3.24
N ASN A 113 3.73 -3.85 -2.82
CA ASN A 113 3.03 -3.65 -1.56
C ASN A 113 1.54 -3.35 -1.80
N HIS A 114 0.67 -4.03 -1.06
CA HIS A 114 -0.74 -3.70 -0.92
C HIS A 114 -1.17 -3.92 0.53
N ASN A 115 -1.52 -2.85 1.23
CA ASN A 115 -1.87 -2.94 2.63
C ASN A 115 -3.24 -3.59 2.84
N THR A 116 -3.32 -4.51 3.81
CA THR A 116 -4.58 -5.08 4.33
C THR A 116 -5.28 -4.09 5.25
N GLU A 117 -4.54 -3.28 5.95
CA GLU A 117 -4.93 -2.20 6.86
C GLU A 117 -5.57 -2.66 8.17
N THR A 118 -6.51 -3.61 8.13
CA THR A 118 -7.23 -4.09 9.32
C THR A 118 -7.82 -5.49 9.10
N VAL A 119 -8.45 -6.04 10.13
CA VAL A 119 -9.12 -7.36 10.11
C VAL A 119 -10.46 -7.32 9.35
N PRO A 120 -10.96 -8.45 8.80
CA PRO A 120 -12.17 -8.50 7.97
C PRO A 120 -13.41 -7.84 8.61
N ARG A 121 -13.66 -8.08 9.89
CA ARG A 121 -14.80 -7.51 10.62
C ARG A 121 -14.84 -5.99 10.59
N LEU A 122 -13.67 -5.35 10.54
CA LEU A 122 -13.55 -3.89 10.59
C LEU A 122 -13.53 -3.23 9.20
N TYR A 123 -13.48 -3.98 8.10
CA TYR A 123 -13.35 -3.42 6.75
C TYR A 123 -14.42 -2.38 6.42
N HIS A 124 -15.69 -2.66 6.72
CA HIS A 124 -16.82 -1.77 6.42
C HIS A 124 -16.70 -0.40 7.08
N ARG A 125 -16.01 -0.33 8.21
CA ARG A 125 -15.80 0.89 9.01
C ARG A 125 -14.48 1.58 8.66
N VAL A 126 -13.41 0.80 8.55
CA VAL A 126 -12.02 1.29 8.39
C VAL A 126 -11.71 1.57 6.93
N ARG A 127 -12.05 0.64 6.05
CA ARG A 127 -11.64 0.63 4.65
C ARG A 127 -12.84 0.54 3.71
N ARG A 128 -13.70 1.54 3.79
CA ARG A 128 -14.95 1.60 2.99
C ARG A 128 -14.67 1.43 1.51
N ASN A 129 -15.52 0.66 0.81
CA ASN A 129 -15.42 0.32 -0.61
C ASN A 129 -14.21 -0.57 -0.99
N ALA A 130 -13.43 -1.03 -0.02
CA ALA A 130 -12.46 -2.10 -0.21
C ALA A 130 -13.07 -3.46 0.19
N ASP A 131 -12.40 -4.52 -0.21
CA ASP A 131 -12.80 -5.88 0.07
C ASP A 131 -11.57 -6.68 0.56
N TYR A 132 -11.75 -7.44 1.64
CA TYR A 132 -10.65 -8.19 2.25
C TYR A 132 -10.15 -9.31 1.34
N GLN A 133 -11.07 -10.07 0.74
CA GLN A 133 -10.69 -11.16 -0.16
C GLN A 133 -9.94 -10.62 -1.39
N ARG A 134 -10.38 -9.48 -1.93
CA ARG A 134 -9.71 -8.81 -3.04
C ARG A 134 -8.27 -8.42 -2.70
N THR A 135 -7.99 -8.03 -1.46
CA THR A 135 -6.62 -7.76 -0.99
C THR A 135 -5.75 -9.03 -1.07
N LEU A 136 -6.28 -10.15 -0.60
CA LEU A 136 -5.59 -11.44 -0.66
C LEU A 136 -5.40 -11.91 -2.12
N ASP A 137 -6.44 -11.80 -2.94
CA ASP A 137 -6.40 -12.19 -4.36
C ASP A 137 -5.36 -11.40 -5.14
N LEU A 138 -5.21 -10.10 -4.83
CA LEU A 138 -4.19 -9.24 -5.44
C LEU A 138 -2.78 -9.72 -5.09
N LEU A 139 -2.49 -9.93 -3.81
CA LEU A 139 -1.17 -10.42 -3.38
C LEU A 139 -0.87 -11.80 -3.97
N GLN A 140 -1.86 -12.68 -4.01
CA GLN A 140 -1.74 -14.00 -4.62
C GLN A 140 -1.46 -13.88 -6.12
N GLN A 141 -2.14 -12.97 -6.84
CA GLN A 141 -1.90 -12.72 -8.26
C GLN A 141 -0.44 -12.32 -8.51
N VAL A 142 0.12 -11.42 -7.71
CA VAL A 142 1.51 -11.02 -7.85
C VAL A 142 2.44 -12.22 -7.72
N LYS A 143 2.23 -13.09 -6.74
CA LYS A 143 3.04 -14.31 -6.57
C LYS A 143 2.87 -15.32 -7.70
N GLN A 144 1.69 -15.39 -8.31
CA GLN A 144 1.45 -16.26 -9.47
C GLN A 144 2.13 -15.77 -10.76
N GLU A 145 2.09 -14.45 -11.00
CA GLU A 145 2.62 -13.86 -12.24
C GLU A 145 4.11 -13.51 -12.16
N ALA A 146 4.60 -13.21 -10.95
CA ALA A 146 6.00 -12.87 -10.67
C ALA A 146 6.48 -13.51 -9.35
N PRO A 147 6.72 -14.83 -9.31
CA PRO A 147 7.03 -15.57 -8.08
C PRO A 147 8.23 -15.00 -7.28
N GLU A 148 9.21 -14.47 -7.99
CA GLU A 148 10.44 -13.90 -7.39
C GLU A 148 10.25 -12.47 -6.88
N MET A 149 9.13 -11.81 -7.22
CA MET A 149 8.86 -10.44 -6.75
C MET A 149 8.42 -10.48 -5.28
N PRO A 150 9.15 -9.85 -4.36
CA PRO A 150 8.73 -9.74 -2.98
C PRO A 150 7.40 -9.01 -2.85
N THR A 151 6.48 -9.59 -2.09
CA THR A 151 5.20 -8.96 -1.75
C THR A 151 5.20 -8.47 -0.32
N LYS A 152 4.51 -7.37 -0.09
CA LYS A 152 4.42 -6.73 1.22
C LYS A 152 2.98 -6.35 1.54
N SER A 153 2.63 -6.39 2.82
CA SER A 153 1.37 -5.87 3.32
C SER A 153 1.57 -5.09 4.62
N GLY A 154 0.58 -4.33 5.02
CA GLY A 154 0.59 -3.57 6.27
C GLY A 154 -0.73 -3.66 7.01
N LEU A 155 -0.65 -3.65 8.33
CA LEU A 155 -1.78 -3.59 9.26
C LEU A 155 -1.60 -2.45 10.24
N MET A 156 -2.67 -1.72 10.47
CA MET A 156 -2.79 -0.76 11.57
C MET A 156 -3.43 -1.45 12.77
N LEU A 157 -2.83 -1.31 13.93
CA LEU A 157 -3.30 -1.86 15.19
C LEU A 157 -3.88 -0.77 16.09
N GLY A 158 -4.86 -1.13 16.92
CA GLY A 158 -5.54 -0.21 17.82
C GLY A 158 -6.86 0.35 17.28
N LEU A 159 -7.46 -0.31 16.27
CA LEU A 159 -8.77 0.00 15.70
C LEU A 159 -9.92 -0.82 16.27
N GLY A 160 -9.63 -1.72 17.25
CA GLY A 160 -10.60 -2.61 17.91
C GLY A 160 -10.59 -4.05 17.42
N GLU A 161 -9.52 -4.46 16.73
CA GLU A 161 -9.23 -5.85 16.38
C GLU A 161 -8.90 -6.67 17.63
N THR A 162 -9.18 -7.98 17.59
CA THR A 162 -8.70 -8.92 18.60
C THR A 162 -7.43 -9.63 18.15
N LEU A 163 -6.72 -10.25 19.09
CA LEU A 163 -5.50 -11.01 18.79
C LEU A 163 -5.80 -12.23 17.90
N GLU A 164 -6.95 -12.89 18.13
CA GLU A 164 -7.39 -14.02 17.32
C GLU A 164 -7.64 -13.60 15.87
N GLU A 165 -8.33 -12.46 15.66
CA GLU A 165 -8.56 -11.92 14.32
C GLU A 165 -7.25 -11.54 13.62
N LEU A 166 -6.29 -10.99 14.36
CA LEU A 166 -4.95 -10.69 13.80
C LEU A 166 -4.24 -11.98 13.38
N TYR A 167 -4.31 -13.03 14.21
CA TYR A 167 -3.72 -14.32 13.89
C TYR A 167 -4.30 -14.90 12.60
N GLU A 168 -5.61 -14.83 12.40
CA GLU A 168 -6.26 -15.27 11.18
C GLU A 168 -5.75 -14.49 9.96
N VAL A 169 -5.63 -13.17 10.07
CA VAL A 169 -5.08 -12.33 8.98
C VAL A 169 -3.62 -12.66 8.68
N LEU A 170 -2.79 -12.90 9.68
CA LEU A 170 -1.40 -13.31 9.49
C LEU A 170 -1.31 -14.65 8.74
N ALA A 171 -2.15 -15.62 9.12
CA ALA A 171 -2.24 -16.91 8.45
C ALA A 171 -2.72 -16.78 7.00
N ASP A 172 -3.70 -15.91 6.75
CA ASP A 172 -4.20 -15.63 5.41
C ASP A 172 -3.12 -14.99 4.52
N LEU A 173 -2.40 -14.00 5.03
CA LEU A 173 -1.28 -13.37 4.31
C LEU A 173 -0.18 -14.39 3.99
N ARG A 174 0.15 -15.26 4.93
CA ARG A 174 1.11 -16.34 4.68
C ARG A 174 0.64 -17.31 3.60
N ARG A 175 -0.65 -17.68 3.63
CA ARG A 175 -1.25 -18.59 2.64
C ARG A 175 -1.19 -18.05 1.21
N VAL A 176 -1.32 -16.74 1.01
CA VAL A 176 -1.19 -16.12 -0.31
C VAL A 176 0.25 -15.78 -0.69
N GLY A 177 1.23 -16.14 0.15
CA GLY A 177 2.66 -15.98 -0.12
C GLY A 177 3.19 -14.56 0.13
N CYS A 178 2.58 -13.80 1.04
CA CYS A 178 3.11 -12.50 1.44
C CYS A 178 4.46 -12.66 2.15
N ASP A 179 5.50 -11.96 1.66
CA ASP A 179 6.88 -12.10 2.14
C ASP A 179 7.20 -11.15 3.30
N MET A 180 6.60 -9.97 3.31
CA MET A 180 6.90 -8.91 4.27
C MET A 180 5.64 -8.33 4.90
N LEU A 181 5.71 -8.03 6.18
CA LEU A 181 4.61 -7.40 6.92
C LEU A 181 5.10 -6.20 7.71
N THR A 182 4.35 -5.11 7.64
CA THR A 182 4.51 -3.96 8.51
C THR A 182 3.33 -3.88 9.49
N LEU A 183 3.64 -3.76 10.78
CA LEU A 183 2.66 -3.50 11.83
C LEU A 183 2.89 -2.09 12.37
N GLY A 184 1.85 -1.29 12.48
CA GLY A 184 1.94 0.08 12.97
C GLY A 184 0.76 0.46 13.86
N GLN A 185 1.01 1.26 14.90
CA GLN A 185 -0.05 1.85 15.71
C GLN A 185 -0.89 2.80 14.85
N TYR A 186 -2.21 2.61 14.84
CA TYR A 186 -3.12 3.60 14.29
C TYR A 186 -3.07 4.88 15.12
N LEU A 187 -2.89 5.99 14.45
CA LEU A 187 -2.98 7.32 15.04
C LEU A 187 -4.11 8.10 14.35
N GLN A 188 -5.05 8.61 15.13
CA GLN A 188 -6.19 9.38 14.61
C GLN A 188 -5.72 10.71 14.01
N PRO A 189 -5.91 10.95 12.69
CA PRO A 189 -5.42 12.17 12.06
C PRO A 189 -6.16 13.44 12.49
N SER A 190 -7.46 13.34 12.73
CA SER A 190 -8.32 14.43 13.24
C SER A 190 -9.56 13.86 13.94
N PRO A 191 -10.32 14.67 14.69
CA PRO A 191 -11.53 14.22 15.39
C PRO A 191 -12.62 13.59 14.50
N GLU A 192 -12.61 13.90 13.20
CA GLU A 192 -13.56 13.34 12.22
C GLU A 192 -13.20 11.92 11.77
N HIS A 193 -11.97 11.47 12.03
CA HIS A 193 -11.50 10.13 11.70
C HIS A 193 -11.86 9.14 12.80
N LEU A 194 -11.66 7.84 12.50
CA LEU A 194 -11.91 6.79 13.49
C LEU A 194 -11.08 7.03 14.76
N PRO A 195 -11.68 6.88 15.95
CA PRO A 195 -10.94 6.98 17.20
C PRO A 195 -9.91 5.86 17.33
N VAL A 196 -8.85 6.10 18.08
CA VAL A 196 -7.96 5.05 18.56
C VAL A 196 -8.70 4.29 19.67
N GLU A 197 -8.95 3.00 19.46
CA GLU A 197 -9.62 2.16 20.47
C GLU A 197 -8.62 1.71 21.54
N ARG A 198 -7.36 1.49 21.16
CA ARG A 198 -6.29 1.13 22.09
C ARG A 198 -4.91 1.55 21.56
N PHE A 199 -4.03 1.97 22.46
CA PHE A 199 -2.61 2.08 22.19
C PHE A 199 -1.92 0.80 22.66
N LEU A 200 -1.24 0.13 21.73
CA LEU A 200 -0.49 -1.07 22.03
C LEU A 200 0.88 -0.69 22.62
N PRO A 201 1.32 -1.34 23.70
CA PRO A 201 2.69 -1.19 24.17
C PRO A 201 3.69 -1.82 23.16
N PRO A 202 4.94 -1.37 23.12
CA PRO A 202 5.95 -1.89 22.18
C PRO A 202 6.12 -3.42 22.26
N GLU A 203 6.03 -3.98 23.44
CA GLU A 203 6.19 -5.41 23.71
C GLU A 203 5.13 -6.26 22.97
N GLU A 204 3.90 -5.76 22.86
CA GLU A 204 2.85 -6.45 22.09
C GLU A 204 3.16 -6.45 20.59
N PHE A 205 3.76 -5.36 20.06
CA PHE A 205 4.21 -5.36 18.66
C PHE A 205 5.30 -6.42 18.42
N ASP A 206 6.22 -6.55 19.37
CA ASP A 206 7.27 -7.57 19.29
C ASP A 206 6.67 -8.98 19.34
N GLU A 207 5.71 -9.23 20.25
CA GLU A 207 5.02 -10.53 20.34
C GLU A 207 4.27 -10.89 19.07
N ILE A 208 3.51 -9.94 18.49
CA ILE A 208 2.79 -10.15 17.23
C ILE A 208 3.79 -10.36 16.07
N GLY A 209 4.88 -9.59 16.06
CA GLY A 209 5.96 -9.74 15.10
C GLY A 209 6.62 -11.12 15.15
N GLU A 210 6.91 -11.64 16.35
CA GLU A 210 7.45 -12.99 16.54
C GLU A 210 6.43 -14.07 16.14
N LEU A 211 5.14 -13.83 16.36
CA LEU A 211 4.08 -14.72 15.89
C LEU A 211 4.05 -14.78 14.35
N ALA A 212 4.10 -13.62 13.70
CA ALA A 212 4.12 -13.54 12.24
C ALA A 212 5.33 -14.25 11.60
N LYS A 213 6.50 -14.22 12.26
CA LYS A 213 7.71 -14.90 11.79
C LYS A 213 7.63 -16.43 11.91
N LYS A 214 6.79 -16.94 12.78
CA LYS A 214 6.62 -18.40 13.00
C LYS A 214 5.65 -19.04 11.99
N LEU A 215 4.83 -18.26 11.34
CA LEU A 215 3.93 -18.67 10.28
C LEU A 215 4.65 -18.78 8.94
#